data_19998b2798596dac36127b9d7d835f06
#
_entry.id   19998b2798596dac36127b9d7d835f06
#
_cell.length_a   1.000
_cell.length_b   1.000
_cell.length_c   1.000
_cell.angle_alpha   90.00
_cell.angle_beta   90.00
_cell.angle_gamma   90.00
#
_symmetry.space_group_name_H-M   'P 1'
#
loop_
_entity.id
_entity.type
_entity.pdbx_description
1 polymer ?
#
loop_
_entity_poly.entity_id
_entity_poly.type
_entity_poly.pdbx_seq_one_letter_code
_entity_poly.pdbx_strand_id
1 'polypeptide(L)'
;MPAKMVCWFCRWFRDSFLLTLESAISHGGAVNSLPAGRSFSMRNHASFLTAVFCCWFLSGAQAQEPTGTLKKIRDSGTISLGYRESSLPFSYYDSNNKVVGYSQELAAIVIDAIKKKLNLPNLQVKMVPVTSGNRIPLVQNGTVDIEAGSTTNNLDREKQVSFSNTMFIIGTRLLVKKGSNVKDFPDLKGKTVVTTAGTTSEVLLRAMNDKNGMGMDIISTKDHAESFLILQSDRAVAFMMDDALLAGERAKARNPNDWEIVGTPQSKEAYGMMLPKDDVAFKKVVDDAIAQAETSGTTEKLYQKWFLSPIPPKNLNLNLPLSDDMKALFKSPNDKPFQ
;
A
#
# COMPACT_ATOMS: atom_id res chain seq x y z
N MET A 1 21.24 31.78 -7.00
CA MET A 1 22.06 32.11 -8.19
C MET A 1 23.18 31.11 -8.30
N PRO A 2 23.08 30.07 -9.16
CA PRO A 2 24.13 29.82 -10.15
C PRO A 2 23.70 29.13 -11.45
N ALA A 3 22.40 28.88 -11.68
CA ALA A 3 21.97 28.14 -12.88
C ALA A 3 22.10 28.90 -14.23
N LYS A 4 22.25 30.20 -14.22
CA LYS A 4 22.37 31.01 -15.46
C LYS A 4 23.79 31.10 -16.00
N MET A 5 24.81 30.75 -15.20
CA MET A 5 26.21 30.91 -15.62
C MET A 5 26.74 29.72 -16.45
N VAL A 6 26.18 28.53 -16.27
CA VAL A 6 26.60 27.32 -17.01
C VAL A 6 26.11 27.34 -18.48
N CYS A 7 24.96 27.93 -18.71
CA CYS A 7 24.37 28.01 -20.07
C CYS A 7 25.14 28.98 -21.00
N TRP A 8 25.81 29.99 -20.45
CA TRP A 8 26.57 30.99 -21.24
C TRP A 8 27.90 30.41 -21.76
N PHE A 9 28.57 29.60 -20.99
CA PHE A 9 29.86 28.96 -21.35
C PHE A 9 29.69 27.89 -22.46
N CYS A 10 28.62 27.10 -22.41
CA CYS A 10 28.30 26.11 -23.45
C CYS A 10 27.91 26.76 -24.79
N ARG A 11 27.26 27.94 -24.76
CA ARG A 11 26.86 28.65 -25.96
C ARG A 11 28.05 29.32 -26.66
N TRP A 12 28.98 29.87 -25.89
CA TRP A 12 30.21 30.47 -26.41
C TRP A 12 31.15 29.43 -27.07
N PHE A 13 31.22 28.21 -26.51
CA PHE A 13 32.07 27.14 -27.07
C PHE A 13 31.49 26.56 -28.38
N ARG A 14 30.17 26.49 -28.53
CA ARG A 14 29.51 26.01 -29.75
C ARG A 14 29.68 26.99 -30.91
N ASP A 15 29.59 28.27 -30.66
CA ASP A 15 29.65 29.30 -31.70
C ASP A 15 31.09 29.54 -32.13
N SER A 16 32.09 29.33 -31.27
CA SER A 16 33.50 29.42 -31.64
C SER A 16 34.01 28.20 -32.44
N PHE A 17 33.44 27.02 -32.25
CA PHE A 17 33.81 25.80 -32.94
C PHE A 17 33.26 25.73 -34.39
N LEU A 18 32.09 26.29 -34.62
CA LEU A 18 31.45 26.36 -35.94
C LEU A 18 32.18 27.37 -36.86
N LEU A 19 32.69 28.47 -36.33
CA LEU A 19 33.43 29.47 -37.11
C LEU A 19 34.82 28.98 -37.57
N THR A 20 35.43 28.03 -36.88
CA THR A 20 36.73 27.43 -37.27
C THR A 20 36.58 26.32 -38.30
N LEU A 21 35.44 25.67 -38.43
CA LEU A 21 35.21 24.65 -39.46
C LEU A 21 34.85 25.25 -40.83
N GLU A 22 34.13 26.38 -40.86
CA GLU A 22 33.74 27.03 -42.11
C GLU A 22 34.92 27.71 -42.82
N SER A 23 35.98 28.14 -42.08
CA SER A 23 37.17 28.76 -42.71
C SER A 23 38.13 27.72 -43.33
N ALA A 24 37.98 26.44 -43.03
CA ALA A 24 38.83 25.38 -43.57
C ALA A 24 38.35 24.78 -44.91
N ILE A 25 37.13 25.09 -45.34
CA ILE A 25 36.50 24.50 -46.55
C ILE A 25 36.53 25.46 -47.75
N SER A 26 36.87 26.74 -47.57
CA SER A 26 36.73 27.76 -48.60
C SER A 26 37.97 28.09 -49.39
N HIS A 27 39.12 27.48 -49.19
CA HIS A 27 40.32 27.73 -49.97
C HIS A 27 40.87 26.44 -50.60
N GLY A 28 40.33 26.12 -51.75
CA GLY A 28 40.90 25.18 -52.70
C GLY A 28 42.10 25.84 -53.45
N GLY A 29 43.30 25.45 -53.12
CA GLY A 29 44.51 25.91 -53.77
C GLY A 29 45.63 24.92 -53.73
N ALA A 30 46.00 24.49 -54.92
CA ALA A 30 47.11 23.67 -55.45
C ALA A 30 48.20 23.15 -54.54
N VAL A 31 48.44 21.87 -54.70
CA VAL A 31 49.58 21.07 -54.21
C VAL A 31 50.87 21.54 -54.85
N ASN A 32 51.86 21.93 -54.05
CA ASN A 32 53.28 21.80 -54.46
C ASN A 32 54.21 21.70 -53.27
N SER A 33 54.98 20.59 -53.33
CA SER A 33 56.32 20.28 -52.73
C SER A 33 56.52 20.53 -51.23
N LEU A 34 56.61 19.43 -50.49
CA LEU A 34 57.22 19.31 -49.17
C LEU A 34 58.73 19.45 -49.14
N PRO A 35 59.31 20.09 -48.13
CA PRO A 35 60.61 19.76 -47.64
C PRO A 35 60.53 18.93 -46.34
N ALA A 36 61.36 17.90 -46.28
CA ALA A 36 61.49 16.98 -45.14
C ALA A 36 62.03 17.67 -43.89
N GLY A 37 61.52 17.24 -42.73
CA GLY A 37 62.21 17.33 -41.47
C GLY A 37 61.67 18.33 -40.43
N ARG A 38 60.65 17.96 -39.68
CA ARG A 38 60.51 18.33 -38.26
C ARG A 38 59.66 17.25 -37.55
N SER A 39 60.29 16.53 -36.63
CA SER A 39 59.60 15.62 -35.72
C SER A 39 58.63 16.37 -34.84
N PHE A 40 57.32 16.19 -35.07
CA PHE A 40 56.27 16.70 -34.17
C PHE A 40 56.17 15.73 -32.98
N SER A 41 56.53 16.26 -31.80
CA SER A 41 56.43 15.54 -30.53
C SER A 41 54.97 15.20 -30.21
N MET A 42 54.64 13.91 -30.22
CA MET A 42 53.32 13.33 -29.88
C MET A 42 52.91 13.44 -28.39
N ARG A 43 53.54 14.33 -27.62
CA ARG A 43 53.32 14.39 -26.15
C ARG A 43 52.13 15.23 -25.69
N ASN A 44 51.51 16.05 -26.54
CA ASN A 44 50.43 16.95 -26.12
C ASN A 44 49.01 16.53 -26.50
N HIS A 45 48.82 15.44 -27.25
CA HIS A 45 47.47 15.00 -27.66
C HIS A 45 46.83 14.01 -26.69
N ALA A 46 47.61 13.34 -25.83
CA ALA A 46 47.09 12.41 -24.83
C ALA A 46 46.34 13.17 -23.69
N SER A 47 46.75 14.38 -23.35
CA SER A 47 46.14 15.18 -22.28
C SER A 47 44.77 15.79 -22.67
N PHE A 48 44.55 16.00 -23.99
CA PHE A 48 43.27 16.58 -24.47
C PHE A 48 42.14 15.53 -24.56
N LEU A 49 42.48 14.28 -24.89
CA LEU A 49 41.52 13.19 -24.97
C LEU A 49 41.04 12.73 -23.58
N THR A 50 41.89 12.84 -22.56
CA THR A 50 41.54 12.46 -21.18
C THR A 50 40.57 13.48 -20.54
N ALA A 51 40.67 14.76 -20.88
CA ALA A 51 39.77 15.80 -20.37
C ALA A 51 38.35 15.71 -20.98
N VAL A 52 38.20 15.30 -22.24
CA VAL A 52 36.91 15.12 -22.90
C VAL A 52 36.20 13.87 -22.41
N PHE A 53 36.94 12.80 -22.05
CA PHE A 53 36.36 11.55 -21.56
C PHE A 53 35.85 11.66 -20.11
N CYS A 54 36.45 12.51 -19.26
CA CYS A 54 35.94 12.78 -17.90
C CYS A 54 34.65 13.57 -17.83
N CYS A 55 34.35 14.41 -18.84
CA CYS A 55 33.09 15.18 -18.85
C CYS A 55 31.85 14.37 -19.23
N TRP A 56 32.00 13.18 -19.81
CA TRP A 56 30.87 12.33 -20.19
C TRP A 56 30.34 11.44 -19.05
N PHE A 57 31.07 11.30 -17.94
CA PHE A 57 30.63 10.52 -16.78
C PHE A 57 29.92 11.33 -15.69
N LEU A 58 29.76 12.64 -15.87
CA LEU A 58 28.97 13.50 -14.99
C LEU A 58 27.51 13.66 -15.49
N SER A 59 26.97 12.67 -16.19
CA SER A 59 25.53 12.52 -16.31
C SER A 59 25.01 12.11 -14.93
N GLY A 60 24.99 13.07 -14.02
CA GLY A 60 24.34 12.89 -12.72
C GLY A 60 22.95 12.34 -12.97
N ALA A 61 22.61 11.20 -12.38
CA ALA A 61 21.25 10.71 -12.33
C ALA A 61 20.39 11.85 -11.80
N GLN A 62 19.73 12.58 -12.69
CA GLN A 62 18.71 13.57 -12.29
C GLN A 62 17.67 12.78 -11.54
N ALA A 63 17.64 12.91 -10.21
CA ALA A 63 16.56 12.37 -9.41
C ALA A 63 15.26 12.96 -9.98
N GLN A 64 14.43 12.09 -10.55
CA GLN A 64 13.16 12.50 -11.13
C GLN A 64 12.34 13.24 -10.06
N GLU A 65 11.93 14.46 -10.35
CA GLU A 65 11.10 15.27 -9.46
C GLU A 65 9.87 14.47 -9.05
N PRO A 66 9.54 14.42 -7.75
CA PRO A 66 8.34 13.75 -7.28
C PRO A 66 7.08 14.33 -7.93
N THR A 67 6.15 13.45 -8.29
CA THR A 67 4.84 13.79 -8.85
C THR A 67 3.72 13.26 -7.95
N GLY A 68 2.47 13.61 -8.22
CA GLY A 68 1.31 13.07 -7.53
C GLY A 68 1.38 13.26 -6.01
N THR A 69 1.06 12.19 -5.28
CA THR A 69 1.04 12.16 -3.81
C THR A 69 2.42 12.40 -3.21
N LEU A 70 3.50 11.89 -3.82
CA LEU A 70 4.86 12.14 -3.35
C LEU A 70 5.21 13.63 -3.39
N LYS A 71 4.78 14.35 -4.43
CA LYS A 71 4.96 15.80 -4.52
C LYS A 71 4.16 16.52 -3.44
N LYS A 72 2.87 16.17 -3.27
CA LYS A 72 2.02 16.70 -2.21
C LYS A 72 2.66 16.55 -0.82
N ILE A 73 3.14 15.34 -0.51
CA ILE A 73 3.80 15.04 0.78
C ILE A 73 5.08 15.84 0.95
N ARG A 74 5.92 15.93 -0.08
CA ARG A 74 7.15 16.73 -0.05
C ARG A 74 6.88 18.20 0.21
N ASP A 75 5.90 18.77 -0.50
CA ASP A 75 5.62 20.19 -0.44
C ASP A 75 4.92 20.61 0.87
N SER A 76 4.11 19.70 1.46
CA SER A 76 3.39 19.94 2.74
C SER A 76 4.16 19.47 3.98
N GLY A 77 5.15 18.59 3.84
CA GLY A 77 5.79 17.94 4.98
C GLY A 77 4.87 17.00 5.78
N THR A 78 3.73 16.60 5.21
CA THR A 78 2.70 15.81 5.91
C THR A 78 2.15 14.69 5.02
N ILE A 79 1.96 13.49 5.60
CA ILE A 79 1.20 12.39 5.00
C ILE A 79 -0.06 12.13 5.82
N SER A 80 -1.22 11.97 5.15
CA SER A 80 -2.50 11.63 5.80
C SER A 80 -2.73 10.13 5.76
N LEU A 81 -2.65 9.47 6.93
CA LEU A 81 -2.87 8.03 7.11
C LEU A 81 -4.31 7.76 7.57
N GLY A 82 -5.09 7.11 6.72
CA GLY A 82 -6.41 6.57 7.06
C GLY A 82 -6.29 5.33 7.95
N TYR A 83 -7.02 5.30 9.06
CA TYR A 83 -7.00 4.20 10.02
C TYR A 83 -8.41 3.78 10.42
N ARG A 84 -8.55 2.54 10.90
CA ARG A 84 -9.81 1.99 11.44
C ARG A 84 -9.79 2.01 12.97
N GLU A 85 -10.95 2.24 13.56
CA GLU A 85 -11.10 2.32 15.03
C GLU A 85 -11.46 0.97 15.66
N SER A 86 -11.99 0.02 14.86
CA SER A 86 -12.52 -1.25 15.36
C SER A 86 -12.22 -2.47 14.47
N SER A 87 -11.15 -2.46 13.68
CA SER A 87 -10.73 -3.58 12.82
C SER A 87 -9.59 -4.40 13.46
N LEU A 88 -9.82 -4.95 14.66
CA LEU A 88 -8.85 -5.82 15.35
C LEU A 88 -8.64 -7.12 14.55
N PRO A 89 -7.39 -7.55 14.29
CA PRO A 89 -6.11 -7.04 14.78
C PRO A 89 -5.37 -6.09 13.81
N PHE A 90 -6.01 -5.59 12.75
CA PHE A 90 -5.37 -4.82 11.67
C PHE A 90 -5.16 -3.35 12.01
N SER A 91 -6.23 -2.67 12.46
CA SER A 91 -6.23 -1.25 12.84
C SER A 91 -7.35 -1.00 13.84
N TYR A 92 -7.01 -0.62 15.06
CA TYR A 92 -7.98 -0.43 16.13
C TYR A 92 -7.38 0.38 17.30
N TYR A 93 -8.22 0.82 18.23
CA TYR A 93 -7.75 1.45 19.47
C TYR A 93 -7.38 0.41 20.54
N ASP A 94 -6.20 0.59 21.13
CA ASP A 94 -5.83 -0.12 22.36
C ASP A 94 -6.50 0.50 23.60
N SER A 95 -6.19 -0.02 24.81
CA SER A 95 -6.71 0.49 26.08
C SER A 95 -6.31 1.93 26.40
N ASN A 96 -5.30 2.47 25.74
CA ASN A 96 -4.78 3.83 25.92
C ASN A 96 -5.27 4.79 24.81
N ASN A 97 -6.27 4.39 24.02
CA ASN A 97 -6.76 5.12 22.86
C ASN A 97 -5.67 5.37 21.79
N LYS A 98 -4.66 4.53 21.74
CA LYS A 98 -3.65 4.58 20.68
C LYS A 98 -4.09 3.67 19.54
N VAL A 99 -3.97 4.15 18.32
CA VAL A 99 -4.20 3.34 17.12
C VAL A 99 -3.05 2.35 16.96
N VAL A 100 -3.38 1.07 16.94
CA VAL A 100 -2.42 -0.04 16.84
C VAL A 100 -2.94 -1.10 15.88
N GLY A 101 -2.10 -2.07 15.51
CA GLY A 101 -2.49 -3.22 14.72
C GLY A 101 -1.47 -3.59 13.66
N TYR A 102 -1.68 -4.74 13.06
CA TYR A 102 -0.81 -5.31 12.01
C TYR A 102 -0.63 -4.35 10.82
N SER A 103 -1.73 -3.81 10.29
CA SER A 103 -1.68 -2.88 9.16
C SER A 103 -1.05 -1.53 9.53
N GLN A 104 -1.18 -1.11 10.80
CA GLN A 104 -0.56 0.12 11.28
C GLN A 104 0.97 0.00 11.38
N GLU A 105 1.48 -1.15 11.79
CA GLU A 105 2.94 -1.39 11.82
C GLU A 105 3.52 -1.52 10.40
N LEU A 106 2.80 -2.15 9.46
CA LEU A 106 3.18 -2.14 8.05
C LEU A 106 3.16 -0.73 7.46
N ALA A 107 2.14 0.08 7.80
CA ALA A 107 2.08 1.47 7.36
C ALA A 107 3.25 2.30 7.90
N ALA A 108 3.71 2.05 9.12
CA ALA A 108 4.90 2.70 9.66
C ALA A 108 6.16 2.38 8.82
N ILE A 109 6.33 1.13 8.39
CA ILE A 109 7.43 0.72 7.49
C ILE A 109 7.35 1.46 6.15
N VAL A 110 6.15 1.56 5.57
CA VAL A 110 5.90 2.29 4.32
C VAL A 110 6.21 3.78 4.49
N ILE A 111 5.75 4.40 5.59
CA ILE A 111 6.02 5.82 5.88
C ILE A 111 7.51 6.07 6.05
N ASP A 112 8.26 5.18 6.67
CA ASP A 112 9.71 5.30 6.80
C ASP A 112 10.42 5.16 5.44
N ALA A 113 9.91 4.34 4.53
CA ALA A 113 10.39 4.30 3.15
C ALA A 113 10.12 5.62 2.40
N ILE A 114 8.94 6.23 2.60
CA ILE A 114 8.58 7.53 2.02
C ILE A 114 9.49 8.64 2.58
N LYS A 115 9.73 8.68 3.89
CA LYS A 115 10.67 9.62 4.52
C LYS A 115 12.05 9.55 3.88
N LYS A 116 12.58 8.34 3.70
CA LYS A 116 13.87 8.11 3.04
C LYS A 116 13.85 8.56 1.58
N LYS A 117 12.82 8.18 0.83
CA LYS A 117 12.66 8.54 -0.60
C LYS A 117 12.62 10.04 -0.84
N LEU A 118 11.94 10.78 0.04
CA LEU A 118 11.75 12.22 -0.08
C LEU A 118 12.81 13.04 0.68
N ASN A 119 13.72 12.38 1.42
CA ASN A 119 14.66 13.02 2.34
C ASN A 119 13.97 13.94 3.37
N LEU A 120 12.86 13.46 3.96
CA LEU A 120 12.05 14.17 4.94
C LEU A 120 12.06 13.44 6.29
N PRO A 121 13.12 13.51 7.10
CA PRO A 121 13.22 12.78 8.35
C PRO A 121 12.13 13.19 9.36
N ASN A 122 11.64 14.43 9.29
CA ASN A 122 10.63 15.00 10.18
C ASN A 122 9.22 15.01 9.56
N LEU A 123 8.95 14.13 8.58
CA LEU A 123 7.62 13.98 7.98
C LEU A 123 6.56 13.76 9.05
N GLN A 124 5.53 14.62 9.06
CA GLN A 124 4.41 14.50 9.98
C GLN A 124 3.38 13.50 9.46
N VAL A 125 2.81 12.71 10.38
CA VAL A 125 1.73 11.78 10.06
C VAL A 125 0.42 12.33 10.63
N LYS A 126 -0.50 12.70 9.74
CA LYS A 126 -1.86 13.12 10.12
C LYS A 126 -2.76 11.88 10.11
N MET A 127 -3.25 11.48 11.28
CA MET A 127 -4.15 10.36 11.43
C MET A 127 -5.59 10.77 11.06
N VAL A 128 -6.25 10.00 10.19
CA VAL A 128 -7.63 10.26 9.71
C VAL A 128 -8.49 9.03 9.97
N PRO A 129 -9.51 9.08 10.85
CA PRO A 129 -10.39 7.94 11.10
C PRO A 129 -11.28 7.67 9.89
N VAL A 130 -11.37 6.40 9.50
CA VAL A 130 -12.21 5.97 8.38
C VAL A 130 -13.08 4.76 8.74
N THR A 131 -14.23 4.66 8.11
CA THR A 131 -15.13 3.49 8.15
C THR A 131 -15.01 2.68 6.86
N SER A 132 -15.58 1.48 6.82
CA SER A 132 -15.65 0.70 5.57
C SER A 132 -16.40 1.45 4.46
N GLY A 133 -17.40 2.26 4.81
CA GLY A 133 -18.23 2.98 3.83
C GLY A 133 -17.61 4.27 3.29
N ASN A 134 -16.75 4.97 4.08
CA ASN A 134 -16.23 6.28 3.65
C ASN A 134 -14.76 6.27 3.20
N ARG A 135 -14.02 5.17 3.40
CA ARG A 135 -12.57 5.10 3.11
C ARG A 135 -12.24 5.36 1.64
N ILE A 136 -13.01 4.80 0.69
CA ILE A 136 -12.79 4.99 -0.75
C ILE A 136 -12.98 6.47 -1.15
N PRO A 137 -14.10 7.14 -0.86
CA PRO A 137 -14.25 8.57 -1.14
C PRO A 137 -13.16 9.45 -0.51
N LEU A 138 -12.68 9.13 0.69
CA LEU A 138 -11.63 9.91 1.37
C LEU A 138 -10.25 9.76 0.72
N VAL A 139 -9.95 8.61 0.11
CA VAL A 139 -8.75 8.42 -0.71
C VAL A 139 -8.91 9.14 -2.05
N GLN A 140 -10.07 9.00 -2.71
CA GLN A 140 -10.33 9.62 -4.02
C GLN A 140 -10.22 11.14 -3.99
N ASN A 141 -10.72 11.79 -2.94
CA ASN A 141 -10.69 13.25 -2.82
C ASN A 141 -9.39 13.80 -2.21
N GLY A 142 -8.42 12.93 -1.90
CA GLY A 142 -7.12 13.32 -1.36
C GLY A 142 -7.11 13.74 0.11
N THR A 143 -8.19 13.52 0.87
CA THR A 143 -8.20 13.70 2.33
C THR A 143 -7.30 12.68 3.02
N VAL A 144 -7.22 11.47 2.47
CA VAL A 144 -6.35 10.37 2.87
C VAL A 144 -5.38 10.08 1.74
N ASP A 145 -4.08 10.03 2.04
CA ASP A 145 -3.04 9.69 1.08
C ASP A 145 -2.81 8.17 0.99
N ILE A 146 -2.92 7.50 2.14
CA ILE A 146 -2.82 6.04 2.25
C ILE A 146 -3.78 5.55 3.33
N GLU A 147 -4.57 4.53 3.04
CA GLU A 147 -5.42 3.87 4.04
C GLU A 147 -4.82 2.52 4.40
N ALA A 148 -4.63 2.29 5.70
CA ALA A 148 -4.09 1.06 6.26
C ALA A 148 -5.05 0.47 7.31
N GLY A 149 -5.95 -0.36 6.84
CA GLY A 149 -6.95 -1.05 7.67
C GLY A 149 -7.07 -2.52 7.28
N SER A 150 -8.30 -2.93 7.02
CA SER A 150 -8.71 -4.26 6.55
C SER A 150 -9.49 -4.10 5.24
N THR A 151 -8.80 -3.72 4.17
CA THR A 151 -9.47 -3.38 2.91
C THR A 151 -9.14 -4.38 1.83
N THR A 152 -10.19 -5.10 1.39
CA THR A 152 -10.12 -6.04 0.29
C THR A 152 -9.84 -5.32 -1.02
N ASN A 153 -8.80 -5.75 -1.72
CA ASN A 153 -8.58 -5.46 -3.12
C ASN A 153 -9.51 -6.33 -3.97
N ASN A 154 -10.30 -5.70 -4.86
CA ASN A 154 -11.07 -6.36 -5.90
C ASN A 154 -11.20 -5.45 -7.13
N LEU A 155 -11.58 -6.04 -8.27
CA LEU A 155 -11.65 -5.35 -9.56
C LEU A 155 -12.58 -4.13 -9.57
N ASP A 156 -13.67 -4.13 -8.80
CA ASP A 156 -14.60 -2.99 -8.75
C ASP A 156 -14.01 -1.82 -7.96
N ARG A 157 -13.27 -2.09 -6.89
CA ARG A 157 -12.56 -1.06 -6.12
C ARG A 157 -11.35 -0.54 -6.88
N GLU A 158 -10.65 -1.39 -7.65
CA GLU A 158 -9.53 -0.97 -8.50
C GLU A 158 -9.95 0.02 -9.59
N LYS A 159 -11.23 0.09 -9.98
CA LYS A 159 -11.75 1.16 -10.86
C LYS A 159 -11.71 2.54 -10.20
N GLN A 160 -11.70 2.60 -8.88
CA GLN A 160 -11.89 3.82 -8.08
C GLN A 160 -10.61 4.28 -7.36
N VAL A 161 -9.78 3.35 -6.90
CA VAL A 161 -8.54 3.56 -6.14
C VAL A 161 -7.49 2.56 -6.62
N SER A 162 -6.23 2.77 -6.24
CA SER A 162 -5.17 1.77 -6.38
C SER A 162 -4.97 1.02 -5.06
N PHE A 163 -4.39 -0.17 -5.14
CA PHE A 163 -4.01 -0.97 -3.99
C PHE A 163 -2.52 -1.26 -3.99
N SER A 164 -1.95 -1.38 -2.81
CA SER A 164 -0.59 -1.88 -2.62
C SER A 164 -0.50 -3.38 -2.89
N ASN A 165 0.71 -3.93 -2.84
CA ASN A 165 0.91 -5.37 -2.66
C ASN A 165 0.02 -5.87 -1.52
N THR A 166 -0.47 -7.11 -1.69
CA THR A 166 -1.32 -7.78 -0.71
C THR A 166 -0.58 -7.98 0.59
N MET A 167 -1.15 -7.56 1.69
CA MET A 167 -0.54 -7.69 3.02
C MET A 167 -1.19 -8.79 3.87
N PHE A 168 -2.36 -9.30 3.48
CA PHE A 168 -3.08 -10.36 4.19
C PHE A 168 -4.08 -11.06 3.28
N ILE A 169 -4.36 -12.35 3.55
CA ILE A 169 -5.36 -13.16 2.83
C ILE A 169 -6.34 -13.73 3.84
N ILE A 170 -7.64 -13.56 3.59
CA ILE A 170 -8.75 -13.96 4.46
C ILE A 170 -9.87 -14.68 3.69
N GLY A 171 -10.85 -15.17 4.41
CA GLY A 171 -12.13 -15.65 3.89
C GLY A 171 -13.31 -15.19 4.74
N THR A 172 -14.46 -14.96 4.11
CA THR A 172 -15.68 -14.52 4.78
C THR A 172 -16.39 -15.69 5.45
N ARG A 173 -16.73 -15.55 6.72
CA ARG A 173 -17.37 -16.59 7.56
C ARG A 173 -18.45 -15.97 8.47
N LEU A 174 -18.92 -16.75 9.43
CA LEU A 174 -19.96 -16.36 10.39
C LEU A 174 -19.42 -16.44 11.82
N LEU A 175 -19.70 -15.45 12.65
CA LEU A 175 -19.60 -15.50 14.10
C LEU A 175 -21.00 -15.72 14.67
N VAL A 176 -21.13 -16.73 15.52
CA VAL A 176 -22.41 -17.11 16.14
C VAL A 176 -22.23 -17.40 17.63
N LYS A 177 -23.32 -17.38 18.37
CA LYS A 177 -23.34 -17.85 19.77
C LYS A 177 -23.09 -19.35 19.78
N LYS A 178 -22.20 -19.81 20.65
CA LYS A 178 -21.86 -21.24 20.80
C LYS A 178 -23.09 -22.05 21.11
N GLY A 179 -23.24 -23.17 20.41
CA GLY A 179 -24.42 -24.02 20.55
C GLY A 179 -25.67 -23.52 19.81
N SER A 180 -25.56 -22.48 19.01
CA SER A 180 -26.65 -22.04 18.10
C SER A 180 -26.94 -23.11 17.04
N ASN A 181 -28.13 -23.03 16.43
CA ASN A 181 -28.52 -23.91 15.31
C ASN A 181 -27.95 -23.44 13.96
N VAL A 182 -27.10 -22.41 13.94
CA VAL A 182 -26.42 -21.94 12.72
C VAL A 182 -25.05 -22.58 12.67
N LYS A 183 -24.81 -23.41 11.67
CA LYS A 183 -23.52 -24.08 11.42
C LYS A 183 -22.90 -23.64 10.09
N ASP A 184 -23.75 -23.30 9.11
CA ASP A 184 -23.28 -22.79 7.82
C ASP A 184 -24.33 -21.83 7.23
N PHE A 185 -24.01 -21.22 6.10
CA PHE A 185 -24.81 -20.18 5.44
C PHE A 185 -26.25 -20.62 5.07
N PRO A 186 -26.54 -21.87 4.66
CA PRO A 186 -27.94 -22.30 4.42
C PRO A 186 -28.84 -22.15 5.66
N ASP A 187 -28.29 -22.26 6.87
CA ASP A 187 -29.03 -22.16 8.12
C ASP A 187 -29.52 -20.74 8.42
N LEU A 188 -29.08 -19.75 7.63
CA LEU A 188 -29.49 -18.32 7.77
C LEU A 188 -30.85 -18.02 7.15
N LYS A 189 -31.47 -18.97 6.42
CA LYS A 189 -32.76 -18.74 5.75
C LYS A 189 -33.83 -18.28 6.72
N GLY A 190 -34.48 -17.14 6.41
CA GLY A 190 -35.54 -16.54 7.23
C GLY A 190 -35.04 -15.93 8.55
N LYS A 191 -33.73 -15.74 8.74
CA LYS A 191 -33.16 -15.23 10.00
C LYS A 191 -32.62 -13.81 9.84
N THR A 192 -32.49 -13.12 10.97
CA THR A 192 -31.80 -11.82 11.03
C THR A 192 -30.31 -12.04 11.12
N VAL A 193 -29.55 -11.44 10.21
CA VAL A 193 -28.08 -11.52 10.10
C VAL A 193 -27.51 -10.11 10.12
N VAL A 194 -26.45 -9.89 10.89
CA VAL A 194 -25.76 -8.59 10.91
C VAL A 194 -24.46 -8.66 10.11
N THR A 195 -24.11 -7.54 9.47
CA THR A 195 -22.84 -7.30 8.78
C THR A 195 -22.44 -5.82 8.91
N THR A 196 -21.26 -5.46 8.41
CA THR A 196 -20.79 -4.07 8.44
C THR A 196 -20.96 -3.42 7.06
N ALA A 197 -21.56 -2.24 7.03
CA ALA A 197 -21.83 -1.48 5.81
C ALA A 197 -20.53 -1.11 5.05
N GLY A 198 -20.59 -1.20 3.71
CA GLY A 198 -19.45 -0.87 2.83
C GLY A 198 -18.37 -1.94 2.75
N THR A 199 -18.62 -3.15 3.25
CA THR A 199 -17.72 -4.30 3.15
C THR A 199 -18.07 -5.20 1.97
N THR A 200 -17.11 -6.02 1.53
CA THR A 200 -17.34 -7.12 0.58
C THR A 200 -18.29 -8.16 1.16
N SER A 201 -18.19 -8.41 2.46
CA SER A 201 -19.09 -9.32 3.20
C SER A 201 -20.56 -8.87 3.10
N GLU A 202 -20.86 -7.56 3.19
CA GLU A 202 -22.22 -7.05 2.99
C GLU A 202 -22.73 -7.31 1.57
N VAL A 203 -21.90 -7.01 0.56
CA VAL A 203 -22.26 -7.23 -0.84
C VAL A 203 -22.54 -8.72 -1.09
N LEU A 204 -21.67 -9.59 -0.57
CA LEU A 204 -21.81 -11.04 -0.70
C LEU A 204 -23.05 -11.57 0.01
N LEU A 205 -23.34 -11.09 1.21
CA LEU A 205 -24.51 -11.50 1.99
C LEU A 205 -25.83 -11.12 1.27
N ARG A 206 -25.91 -9.90 0.75
CA ARG A 206 -27.08 -9.44 -0.02
C ARG A 206 -27.25 -10.25 -1.30
N ALA A 207 -26.18 -10.44 -2.07
CA ALA A 207 -26.22 -11.23 -3.28
C ALA A 207 -26.64 -12.69 -3.00
N MET A 208 -26.18 -13.28 -1.91
CA MET A 208 -26.58 -14.64 -1.47
C MET A 208 -28.08 -14.68 -1.11
N ASN A 209 -28.54 -13.68 -0.37
CA ASN A 209 -29.96 -13.57 0.04
C ASN A 209 -30.86 -13.53 -1.19
N ASP A 210 -30.55 -12.66 -2.15
CA ASP A 210 -31.36 -12.44 -3.36
C ASP A 210 -31.31 -13.65 -4.28
N LYS A 211 -30.11 -14.12 -4.60
CA LYS A 211 -29.90 -15.25 -5.54
C LYS A 211 -30.57 -16.55 -5.10
N ASN A 212 -30.52 -16.81 -3.79
CA ASN A 212 -31.02 -18.06 -3.22
C ASN A 212 -32.43 -17.93 -2.59
N GLY A 213 -33.05 -16.77 -2.64
CA GLY A 213 -34.38 -16.53 -2.03
C GLY A 213 -34.39 -16.85 -0.55
N MET A 214 -33.34 -16.43 0.19
CA MET A 214 -33.17 -16.86 1.57
C MET A 214 -34.10 -16.13 2.55
N GLY A 215 -34.63 -14.96 2.19
CA GLY A 215 -35.54 -14.20 3.04
C GLY A 215 -34.89 -13.74 4.35
N MET A 216 -33.57 -13.49 4.35
CA MET A 216 -32.86 -12.97 5.51
C MET A 216 -33.23 -11.50 5.75
N ASP A 217 -33.37 -11.13 7.03
CA ASP A 217 -33.38 -9.73 7.45
C ASP A 217 -31.93 -9.30 7.74
N ILE A 218 -31.39 -8.36 6.93
CA ILE A 218 -29.98 -7.98 6.98
C ILE A 218 -29.82 -6.61 7.67
N ILE A 219 -29.18 -6.62 8.85
CA ILE A 219 -28.78 -5.42 9.58
C ILE A 219 -27.36 -5.04 9.14
N SER A 220 -27.20 -3.83 8.62
CA SER A 220 -25.88 -3.26 8.29
C SER A 220 -25.54 -2.15 9.28
N THR A 221 -24.41 -2.27 9.98
CA THR A 221 -23.96 -1.29 10.96
C THR A 221 -22.74 -0.52 10.46
N LYS A 222 -22.38 0.56 11.14
CA LYS A 222 -21.30 1.46 10.73
C LYS A 222 -19.91 0.81 10.83
N ASP A 223 -19.68 -0.02 11.85
CA ASP A 223 -18.39 -0.67 12.10
C ASP A 223 -18.54 -2.06 12.74
N HIS A 224 -17.40 -2.78 12.85
CA HIS A 224 -17.40 -4.17 13.28
C HIS A 224 -17.79 -4.34 14.75
N ALA A 225 -17.42 -3.39 15.62
CA ALA A 225 -17.77 -3.45 17.05
C ALA A 225 -19.28 -3.29 17.23
N GLU A 226 -19.93 -2.39 16.48
CA GLU A 226 -21.37 -2.22 16.47
C GLU A 226 -22.08 -3.48 15.94
N SER A 227 -21.55 -4.08 14.84
CA SER A 227 -22.08 -5.36 14.32
C SER A 227 -22.06 -6.45 15.38
N PHE A 228 -20.94 -6.56 16.09
CA PHE A 228 -20.82 -7.56 17.16
C PHE A 228 -21.76 -7.26 18.35
N LEU A 229 -21.99 -5.99 18.69
CA LEU A 229 -22.97 -5.61 19.72
C LEU A 229 -24.41 -6.03 19.34
N ILE A 230 -24.80 -5.91 18.08
CA ILE A 230 -26.09 -6.40 17.58
C ILE A 230 -26.20 -7.92 17.78
N LEU A 231 -25.15 -8.68 17.46
CA LEU A 231 -25.10 -10.11 17.69
C LEU A 231 -25.16 -10.45 19.18
N GLN A 232 -24.40 -9.75 20.04
CA GLN A 232 -24.37 -9.96 21.49
C GLN A 232 -25.70 -9.67 22.19
N SER A 233 -26.51 -8.77 21.62
CA SER A 233 -27.85 -8.42 22.13
C SER A 233 -28.95 -9.33 21.60
N ASP A 234 -28.61 -10.46 20.98
CA ASP A 234 -29.53 -11.41 20.37
C ASP A 234 -30.48 -10.81 19.31
N ARG A 235 -30.13 -9.64 18.74
CA ARG A 235 -30.87 -8.99 17.66
C ARG A 235 -30.56 -9.57 16.28
N ALA A 236 -29.50 -10.33 16.16
CA ALA A 236 -29.15 -11.15 15.00
C ALA A 236 -28.66 -12.52 15.48
N VAL A 237 -28.82 -13.55 14.64
CA VAL A 237 -28.34 -14.90 14.96
C VAL A 237 -26.91 -15.15 14.54
N ALA A 238 -26.39 -14.34 13.60
CA ALA A 238 -25.03 -14.45 13.08
C ALA A 238 -24.49 -13.07 12.67
N PHE A 239 -23.19 -12.90 12.78
CA PHE A 239 -22.44 -11.78 12.21
C PHE A 239 -21.56 -12.31 11.07
N MET A 240 -21.85 -11.89 9.85
CA MET A 240 -21.05 -12.25 8.66
C MET A 240 -19.96 -11.23 8.42
N MET A 241 -18.71 -11.68 8.42
CA MET A 241 -17.50 -10.88 8.21
C MET A 241 -16.29 -11.78 7.90
N ASP A 242 -15.16 -11.17 7.65
CA ASP A 242 -13.89 -11.83 7.41
C ASP A 242 -13.37 -12.51 8.69
N ASP A 243 -12.89 -13.74 8.57
CA ASP A 243 -12.60 -14.65 9.68
C ASP A 243 -11.63 -14.08 10.71
N ALA A 244 -10.58 -13.37 10.28
CA ALA A 244 -9.63 -12.72 11.17
C ALA A 244 -10.27 -11.57 11.98
N LEU A 245 -11.20 -10.82 11.37
CA LEU A 245 -11.98 -9.76 12.05
C LEU A 245 -12.97 -10.37 13.03
N LEU A 246 -13.65 -11.47 12.65
CA LEU A 246 -14.52 -12.20 13.56
C LEU A 246 -13.76 -12.75 14.77
N ALA A 247 -12.54 -13.27 14.57
CA ALA A 247 -11.67 -13.70 15.65
C ALA A 247 -11.32 -12.54 16.59
N GLY A 248 -11.05 -11.35 16.01
CA GLY A 248 -10.80 -10.12 16.75
C GLY A 248 -12.00 -9.69 17.61
N GLU A 249 -13.20 -9.67 17.03
CA GLU A 249 -14.44 -9.32 17.77
C GLU A 249 -14.74 -10.31 18.86
N ARG A 250 -14.62 -11.63 18.57
CA ARG A 250 -14.73 -12.69 19.57
C ARG A 250 -13.77 -12.46 20.74
N ALA A 251 -12.51 -12.13 20.46
CA ALA A 251 -11.50 -11.90 21.48
C ALA A 251 -11.83 -10.73 22.42
N LYS A 252 -12.55 -9.71 21.92
CA LYS A 252 -13.02 -8.58 22.74
C LYS A 252 -14.22 -8.91 23.63
N ALA A 253 -14.93 -10.00 23.37
CA ALA A 253 -16.11 -10.38 24.15
C ALA A 253 -15.77 -10.50 25.65
N ARG A 254 -16.79 -10.37 26.53
CA ARG A 254 -16.64 -10.63 27.96
C ARG A 254 -16.20 -12.07 28.21
N ASN A 255 -16.84 -13.04 27.51
CA ASN A 255 -16.51 -14.44 27.48
C ASN A 255 -16.29 -14.89 26.03
N PRO A 256 -15.07 -14.91 25.51
CA PRO A 256 -14.80 -15.33 24.12
C PRO A 256 -15.24 -16.77 23.80
N ASN A 257 -15.33 -17.62 24.82
CA ASN A 257 -15.74 -19.01 24.65
C ASN A 257 -17.25 -19.21 24.43
N ASP A 258 -18.06 -18.16 24.60
CA ASP A 258 -19.48 -18.17 24.28
C ASP A 258 -19.76 -18.02 22.78
N TRP A 259 -18.72 -17.79 21.99
CA TRP A 259 -18.81 -17.49 20.56
C TRP A 259 -17.96 -18.47 19.75
N GLU A 260 -18.46 -18.85 18.58
CA GLU A 260 -17.75 -19.71 17.64
C GLU A 260 -17.80 -19.14 16.21
N ILE A 261 -16.71 -19.31 15.46
CA ILE A 261 -16.63 -18.96 14.04
C ILE A 261 -16.98 -20.23 13.26
N VAL A 262 -18.06 -20.16 12.48
CA VAL A 262 -18.63 -21.29 11.72
C VAL A 262 -18.77 -20.93 10.24
N GLY A 263 -19.25 -21.85 9.44
CA GLY A 263 -19.52 -21.69 8.02
C GLY A 263 -18.28 -21.96 7.16
N THR A 264 -18.52 -22.52 5.97
CA THR A 264 -17.51 -22.66 4.93
C THR A 264 -17.13 -21.27 4.40
N PRO A 265 -15.84 -20.92 4.23
CA PRO A 265 -15.46 -19.62 3.68
C PRO A 265 -16.16 -19.36 2.33
N GLN A 266 -16.84 -18.22 2.21
CA GLN A 266 -17.61 -17.83 1.03
C GLN A 266 -16.80 -17.01 0.03
N SER A 267 -15.62 -16.56 0.44
CA SER A 267 -14.69 -15.83 -0.41
C SER A 267 -13.25 -16.15 -0.02
N LYS A 268 -12.34 -15.81 -0.92
CA LYS A 268 -10.92 -15.64 -0.64
C LYS A 268 -10.56 -14.23 -1.04
N GLU A 269 -10.05 -13.45 -0.11
CA GLU A 269 -9.87 -12.02 -0.27
C GLU A 269 -8.46 -11.57 0.07
N ALA A 270 -7.92 -10.64 -0.71
CA ALA A 270 -6.61 -10.04 -0.51
C ALA A 270 -6.79 -8.65 0.10
N TYR A 271 -6.21 -8.40 1.28
CA TYR A 271 -6.13 -7.05 1.82
C TYR A 271 -4.91 -6.32 1.30
N GLY A 272 -5.10 -5.07 0.90
CA GLY A 272 -4.04 -4.13 0.54
C GLY A 272 -4.29 -2.75 1.15
N MET A 273 -3.26 -1.92 1.23
CA MET A 273 -3.42 -0.50 1.53
C MET A 273 -4.02 0.20 0.32
N MET A 274 -5.04 1.06 0.55
CA MET A 274 -5.58 1.87 -0.55
C MET A 274 -4.74 3.13 -0.77
N LEU A 275 -4.59 3.47 -2.05
CA LEU A 275 -3.80 4.57 -2.56
C LEU A 275 -4.62 5.36 -3.58
N PRO A 276 -4.30 6.64 -3.85
CA PRO A 276 -4.89 7.38 -4.95
C PRO A 276 -4.77 6.63 -6.27
N LYS A 277 -5.85 6.70 -7.08
CA LYS A 277 -5.93 6.04 -8.37
C LYS A 277 -4.83 6.53 -9.31
N ASP A 278 -4.18 5.59 -10.00
CA ASP A 278 -3.20 5.84 -11.07
C ASP A 278 -1.93 6.62 -10.65
N ASP A 279 -1.65 6.75 -9.34
CA ASP A 279 -0.40 7.31 -8.84
C ASP A 279 0.71 6.24 -8.80
N VAL A 280 1.25 5.91 -9.99
CA VAL A 280 2.24 4.85 -10.19
C VAL A 280 3.51 5.07 -9.37
N ALA A 281 3.96 6.33 -9.23
CA ALA A 281 5.18 6.67 -8.50
C ALA A 281 5.00 6.43 -6.99
N PHE A 282 3.86 6.83 -6.44
CA PHE A 282 3.53 6.60 -5.03
C PHE A 282 3.33 5.11 -4.74
N LYS A 283 2.51 4.43 -5.57
CA LYS A 283 2.28 2.97 -5.46
C LYS A 283 3.59 2.21 -5.47
N LYS A 284 4.52 2.54 -6.36
CA LYS A 284 5.82 1.86 -6.43
C LYS A 284 6.59 1.94 -5.11
N VAL A 285 6.63 3.09 -4.44
CA VAL A 285 7.33 3.22 -3.14
C VAL A 285 6.66 2.37 -2.06
N VAL A 286 5.33 2.32 -2.06
CA VAL A 286 4.55 1.51 -1.11
C VAL A 286 4.77 0.02 -1.37
N ASP A 287 4.68 -0.41 -2.62
CA ASP A 287 4.87 -1.82 -3.01
C ASP A 287 6.29 -2.31 -2.72
N ASP A 288 7.31 -1.51 -3.05
CA ASP A 288 8.71 -1.86 -2.77
C ASP A 288 8.94 -2.05 -1.25
N ALA A 289 8.33 -1.19 -0.41
CA ALA A 289 8.44 -1.28 1.04
C ALA A 289 7.74 -2.53 1.61
N ILE A 290 6.53 -2.85 1.12
CA ILE A 290 5.79 -4.04 1.55
C ILE A 290 6.51 -5.30 1.08
N ALA A 291 6.92 -5.37 -0.19
CA ALA A 291 7.64 -6.52 -0.74
C ALA A 291 8.97 -6.77 0.00
N GLN A 292 9.70 -5.71 0.36
CA GLN A 292 10.90 -5.83 1.19
C GLN A 292 10.58 -6.37 2.59
N ALA A 293 9.50 -5.89 3.23
CA ALA A 293 9.10 -6.37 4.54
C ALA A 293 8.69 -7.85 4.51
N GLU A 294 8.00 -8.30 3.46
CA GLU A 294 7.58 -9.68 3.27
C GLU A 294 8.79 -10.60 3.04
N THR A 295 9.61 -10.30 2.05
CA THR A 295 10.75 -11.14 1.67
C THR A 295 11.88 -11.17 2.70
N SER A 296 12.00 -10.15 3.55
CA SER A 296 12.98 -10.11 4.65
C SER A 296 12.53 -10.86 5.90
N GLY A 297 11.30 -11.39 5.94
CA GLY A 297 10.71 -12.01 7.13
C GLY A 297 10.22 -11.02 8.19
N THR A 298 10.23 -9.72 7.91
CA THR A 298 9.70 -8.69 8.84
C THR A 298 8.19 -8.85 8.99
N THR A 299 7.47 -9.06 7.90
CA THR A 299 6.01 -9.27 7.92
C THR A 299 5.63 -10.55 8.65
N GLU A 300 6.43 -11.61 8.56
CA GLU A 300 6.20 -12.85 9.33
C GLU A 300 6.33 -12.62 10.84
N LYS A 301 7.31 -11.81 11.29
CA LYS A 301 7.43 -11.41 12.70
C LYS A 301 6.22 -10.58 13.17
N LEU A 302 5.72 -9.66 12.31
CA LEU A 302 4.50 -8.92 12.60
C LEU A 302 3.28 -9.85 12.68
N TYR A 303 3.21 -10.86 11.79
CA TYR A 303 2.16 -11.88 11.85
C TYR A 303 2.20 -12.64 13.19
N GLN A 304 3.36 -13.13 13.62
CA GLN A 304 3.53 -13.81 14.91
C GLN A 304 3.09 -12.92 16.08
N LYS A 305 3.44 -11.65 16.04
CA LYS A 305 3.04 -10.66 17.06
C LYS A 305 1.53 -10.49 17.14
N TRP A 306 0.85 -10.28 16.00
CA TRP A 306 -0.55 -9.86 15.98
C TRP A 306 -1.56 -11.00 15.93
N PHE A 307 -1.17 -12.19 15.51
CA PHE A 307 -2.07 -13.32 15.30
C PHE A 307 -1.75 -14.53 16.18
N LEU A 308 -0.52 -14.66 16.69
CA LEU A 308 -0.05 -15.80 17.47
C LEU A 308 0.49 -15.45 18.85
N SER A 309 0.44 -14.18 19.23
CA SER A 309 0.87 -13.69 20.55
C SER A 309 -0.25 -12.92 21.23
N PRO A 310 -0.16 -12.68 22.56
CA PRO A 310 -1.11 -11.84 23.25
C PRO A 310 -1.06 -10.38 22.75
N ILE A 311 -2.23 -9.84 22.36
CA ILE A 311 -2.37 -8.48 21.83
C ILE A 311 -3.32 -7.62 22.69
N PRO A 312 -3.16 -6.28 22.71
CA PRO A 312 -4.08 -5.40 23.39
C PRO A 312 -5.49 -5.47 22.75
N PRO A 313 -6.57 -5.00 23.44
CA PRO A 313 -6.52 -4.40 24.79
C PRO A 313 -6.56 -5.41 25.92
N LYS A 314 -6.98 -6.67 25.67
CA LYS A 314 -7.22 -7.69 26.70
C LYS A 314 -6.11 -8.73 26.82
N ASN A 315 -5.00 -8.53 26.12
CA ASN A 315 -3.87 -9.46 26.14
C ASN A 315 -4.24 -10.88 25.67
N LEU A 316 -5.10 -10.97 24.65
CA LEU A 316 -5.62 -12.23 24.12
C LEU A 316 -4.88 -12.64 22.83
N ASN A 317 -4.59 -13.93 22.74
CA ASN A 317 -4.05 -14.53 21.52
C ASN A 317 -5.20 -14.98 20.60
N LEU A 318 -5.16 -14.58 19.34
CA LEU A 318 -6.17 -14.98 18.35
C LEU A 318 -6.02 -16.44 17.90
N ASN A 319 -4.82 -17.01 18.09
CA ASN A 319 -4.46 -18.38 17.69
C ASN A 319 -4.79 -18.65 16.20
N LEU A 320 -4.46 -17.69 15.33
CA LEU A 320 -4.63 -17.81 13.89
C LEU A 320 -3.29 -18.20 13.25
N PRO A 321 -3.08 -19.49 12.90
CA PRO A 321 -1.82 -19.92 12.29
C PRO A 321 -1.63 -19.34 10.90
N LEU A 322 -0.37 -19.12 10.53
CA LEU A 322 0.00 -18.61 9.20
C LEU A 322 -0.41 -19.64 8.12
N SER A 323 -1.32 -19.25 7.24
CA SER A 323 -1.81 -20.11 6.16
C SER A 323 -0.74 -20.34 5.08
N ASP A 324 -0.91 -21.38 4.28
CA ASP A 324 0.01 -21.64 3.16
C ASP A 324 -0.08 -20.55 2.09
N ASP A 325 -1.25 -19.94 1.89
CA ASP A 325 -1.42 -18.78 1.02
C ASP A 325 -0.60 -17.58 1.51
N MET A 326 -0.60 -17.30 2.81
CA MET A 326 0.22 -16.23 3.39
C MET A 326 1.73 -16.54 3.27
N LYS A 327 2.14 -17.80 3.47
CA LYS A 327 3.54 -18.21 3.27
C LYS A 327 3.99 -18.05 1.81
N ALA A 328 3.11 -18.36 0.86
CA ALA A 328 3.35 -18.18 -0.56
C ALA A 328 3.44 -16.69 -0.93
N LEU A 329 2.53 -15.87 -0.39
CA LEU A 329 2.53 -14.42 -0.56
C LEU A 329 3.86 -13.79 -0.10
N PHE A 330 4.35 -14.11 1.10
CA PHE A 330 5.60 -13.57 1.63
C PHE A 330 6.84 -13.94 0.81
N LYS A 331 6.78 -15.06 0.06
CA LYS A 331 7.84 -15.45 -0.87
C LYS A 331 7.73 -14.77 -2.24
N SER A 332 6.52 -14.41 -2.65
CA SER A 332 6.25 -13.82 -3.96
C SER A 332 5.19 -12.71 -3.83
N PRO A 333 5.58 -11.53 -3.30
CA PRO A 333 4.69 -10.40 -3.13
C PRO A 333 3.99 -10.01 -4.44
N ASN A 334 2.72 -9.71 -4.36
CA ASN A 334 1.92 -9.25 -5.51
C ASN A 334 0.66 -8.52 -5.04
N ASP A 335 0.01 -7.80 -5.95
CA ASP A 335 -1.21 -7.03 -5.71
C ASP A 335 -2.45 -7.61 -6.39
N LYS A 336 -2.41 -8.89 -6.80
CA LYS A 336 -3.50 -9.51 -7.57
C LYS A 336 -4.73 -9.75 -6.70
N PRO A 337 -5.91 -9.21 -7.07
CA PRO A 337 -7.15 -9.54 -6.39
C PRO A 337 -7.53 -11.00 -6.68
N PHE A 338 -8.16 -11.64 -5.71
CA PHE A 338 -8.88 -12.91 -5.98
C PHE A 338 -10.19 -12.61 -6.72
N GLN A 339 -10.56 -13.50 -7.66
CA GLN A 339 -11.81 -13.44 -8.43
C GLN A 339 -12.89 -14.27 -7.75
#